data_cafceb2f0d7d308134712d8d7bd601da
#
_entry.id   cafceb2f0d7d308134712d8d7bd601da
#
_cell.length_a   1.000
_cell.length_b   1.000
_cell.length_c   1.000
_cell.angle_alpha   90.00
_cell.angle_beta   90.00
_cell.angle_gamma   90.00
#
_symmetry.space_group_name_H-M   'P 1'
#
loop_
_entity.id
_entity.type
_entity.pdbx_description
1 polymer ?
#
loop_
_entity_poly.entity_id
_entity_poly.type
_entity_poly.pdbx_seq_one_letter_code
_entity_poly.pdbx_strand_id
1 'polypeptide(L)'
;MLTDIRLLSHQLAKPRFRSPKELVAWMGAVQAQEYTMAKWAVGTRLKSSSLRVVDDALAKGEILRTHILRPTWHFIVAEDIRWMLQLSGGRIRTAFDSYARSRKMEITESFYTKGCRLLEQLLGGNKSLTKQELMDGFGRAGIETDNHLIHYFLVRAETDGLVCSGVDKNKKPTYALLEERVPPMKELSREEALARLATLYFQSHTPATLSDFVWWSGLAATEARHAVALIETDLLTEKFDSETFYLHVTCDLKACCRKVLHLLPSYDEYLISYKDRTTVMLHEHHHKAFNTFGIFYPVILYEGRIVGNWKKDSKKKALTVETSLFDESLDLPEDLLKKAVDYYCSFHAQKSGFHT
;
A
#
# COMPACT_ATOMS: atom_id res chain seq x y z
N MET A 1 11.15 19.35 12.73
CA MET A 1 9.91 19.05 13.50
C MET A 1 8.90 18.28 12.67
N LEU A 2 8.34 18.78 11.54
CA LEU A 2 7.34 18.03 10.73
C LEU A 2 7.84 16.67 10.28
N THR A 3 9.05 16.60 9.74
CA THR A 3 9.68 15.35 9.29
C THR A 3 9.94 14.36 10.41
N ASP A 4 10.31 14.83 11.62
CA ASP A 4 10.53 13.94 12.77
C ASP A 4 9.23 13.24 13.21
N ILE A 5 8.13 14.01 13.25
CA ILE A 5 6.81 13.45 13.59
C ILE A 5 6.37 12.45 12.51
N ARG A 6 6.56 12.77 11.20
CA ARG A 6 6.29 11.83 10.10
C ARG A 6 7.12 10.55 10.21
N LEU A 7 8.40 10.63 10.55
CA LEU A 7 9.24 9.45 10.75
C LEU A 7 8.71 8.54 11.85
N LEU A 8 8.19 9.10 12.94
CA LEU A 8 7.61 8.32 14.04
C LEU A 8 6.26 7.71 13.66
N SER A 9 5.35 8.51 13.09
CA SER A 9 4.02 8.04 12.66
C SER A 9 4.12 6.94 11.61
N HIS A 10 5.04 7.07 10.65
CA HIS A 10 5.34 6.04 9.64
C HIS A 10 6.15 4.86 10.17
N GLN A 11 6.46 4.79 11.48
CA GLN A 11 7.24 3.71 12.10
C GLN A 11 8.66 3.56 11.53
N LEU A 12 9.25 4.63 11.00
CA LEU A 12 10.58 4.62 10.39
C LEU A 12 11.69 4.97 11.39
N ALA A 13 11.44 5.84 12.38
CA ALA A 13 12.44 6.19 13.38
C ALA A 13 12.47 5.26 14.60
N LYS A 14 11.30 4.88 15.11
CA LYS A 14 11.13 4.00 16.28
C LYS A 14 10.03 2.98 16.00
N PRO A 15 10.30 1.91 15.25
CA PRO A 15 9.33 0.86 14.98
C PRO A 15 8.77 0.28 16.28
N ARG A 16 7.42 0.24 16.39
CA ARG A 16 6.74 -0.29 17.59
C ARG A 16 6.26 -1.72 17.39
N PHE A 17 5.89 -2.06 16.16
CA PHE A 17 5.22 -3.31 15.81
C PHE A 17 6.21 -4.42 15.50
N ARG A 18 5.76 -5.66 15.72
CA ARG A 18 6.52 -6.89 15.42
C ARG A 18 5.86 -7.72 14.33
N SER A 19 4.54 -7.58 14.15
CA SER A 19 3.79 -8.33 13.13
C SER A 19 3.37 -7.44 11.94
N PRO A 20 3.35 -8.00 10.72
CA PRO A 20 2.81 -7.29 9.55
C PRO A 20 1.37 -6.84 9.74
N LYS A 21 0.53 -7.66 10.39
CA LYS A 21 -0.86 -7.33 10.68
C LYS A 21 -0.99 -6.05 11.51
N GLU A 22 -0.25 -5.95 12.63
CA GLU A 22 -0.28 -4.76 13.50
C GLU A 22 0.17 -3.50 12.74
N LEU A 23 1.23 -3.62 11.94
CA LEU A 23 1.73 -2.49 11.16
C LEU A 23 0.72 -2.05 10.09
N VAL A 24 0.17 -2.98 9.31
CA VAL A 24 -0.81 -2.65 8.25
C VAL A 24 -2.09 -2.10 8.87
N ALA A 25 -2.54 -2.61 10.03
CA ALA A 25 -3.65 -2.06 10.79
C ALA A 25 -3.37 -0.60 11.24
N TRP A 26 -2.14 -0.32 11.69
CA TRP A 26 -1.72 1.04 12.03
C TRP A 26 -1.70 1.98 10.85
N MET A 27 -1.17 1.52 9.70
CA MET A 27 -1.09 2.33 8.48
C MET A 27 -2.45 2.51 7.79
N GLY A 28 -3.46 1.70 8.14
CA GLY A 28 -4.75 1.63 7.48
C GLY A 28 -4.68 0.91 6.13
N ALA A 29 -3.78 1.34 5.27
CA ALA A 29 -3.47 0.70 4.00
C ALA A 29 -2.00 0.97 3.62
N VAL A 30 -1.37 0.05 2.89
CA VAL A 30 -0.01 0.21 2.36
C VAL A 30 -0.05 -0.05 0.85
N GLN A 31 0.37 0.91 0.06
CA GLN A 31 0.41 0.79 -1.41
C GLN A 31 1.16 -0.47 -1.83
N ALA A 32 0.53 -1.28 -2.67
CA ALA A 32 1.05 -2.58 -3.09
C ALA A 32 1.05 -2.77 -4.62
N GLN A 33 1.25 -1.67 -5.37
CA GLN A 33 1.33 -1.69 -6.82
C GLN A 33 2.49 -2.58 -7.29
N GLU A 34 3.65 -2.41 -6.70
CA GLU A 34 4.80 -3.30 -6.88
C GLU A 34 4.86 -4.27 -5.69
N TYR A 35 4.46 -5.54 -5.94
CA TYR A 35 4.17 -6.52 -4.88
C TYR A 35 5.37 -6.83 -4.00
N THR A 36 6.56 -7.00 -4.59
CA THR A 36 7.79 -7.31 -3.85
C THR A 36 8.24 -6.13 -3.00
N MET A 37 8.16 -4.91 -3.56
CA MET A 37 8.51 -3.69 -2.86
C MET A 37 7.52 -3.35 -1.74
N ALA A 38 6.24 -3.66 -1.91
CA ALA A 38 5.25 -3.50 -0.85
C ALA A 38 5.55 -4.40 0.36
N LYS A 39 6.03 -5.62 0.15
CA LYS A 39 6.49 -6.49 1.25
C LYS A 39 7.66 -5.85 1.99
N TRP A 40 8.57 -5.18 1.29
CA TRP A 40 9.65 -4.41 1.89
C TRP A 40 9.13 -3.15 2.60
N ALA A 41 8.11 -2.47 2.06
CA ALA A 41 7.46 -1.33 2.74
C ALA A 41 6.96 -1.72 4.14
N VAL A 42 6.37 -2.91 4.28
CA VAL A 42 6.00 -3.47 5.57
C VAL A 42 7.25 -3.82 6.39
N GLY A 43 8.19 -4.55 5.80
CA GLY A 43 9.39 -5.06 6.49
C GLY A 43 10.27 -3.96 7.09
N THR A 44 10.48 -2.85 6.36
CA THR A 44 11.34 -1.74 6.82
C THR A 44 10.76 -0.99 8.03
N ARG A 45 9.47 -1.18 8.36
CA ARG A 45 8.76 -0.53 9.47
C ARG A 45 8.56 -1.41 10.70
N LEU A 46 9.03 -2.66 10.66
CA LEU A 46 8.95 -3.59 11.79
C LEU A 46 10.23 -3.57 12.63
N LYS A 47 10.13 -3.89 13.94
CA LYS A 47 11.29 -3.98 14.83
C LYS A 47 12.35 -4.97 14.34
N SER A 48 11.90 -6.07 13.76
CA SER A 48 12.71 -7.04 13.04
C SER A 48 11.80 -7.78 12.07
N SER A 49 12.26 -8.02 10.87
CA SER A 49 11.43 -8.66 9.85
C SER A 49 12.27 -9.48 8.87
N SER A 50 11.58 -10.35 8.16
CA SER A 50 12.07 -11.05 6.98
C SER A 50 10.93 -11.16 5.97
N LEU A 51 11.28 -11.38 4.72
CA LEU A 51 10.29 -11.62 3.66
C LEU A 51 9.31 -12.73 4.05
N ARG A 52 9.81 -13.79 4.69
CA ARG A 52 8.99 -14.92 5.15
C ARG A 52 7.89 -14.48 6.12
N VAL A 53 8.18 -13.60 7.06
CA VAL A 53 7.18 -13.13 8.05
C VAL A 53 6.02 -12.40 7.35
N VAL A 54 6.32 -11.62 6.31
CA VAL A 54 5.29 -10.94 5.51
C VAL A 54 4.53 -11.93 4.63
N ASP A 55 5.24 -12.88 4.02
CA ASP A 55 4.62 -13.95 3.20
C ASP A 55 3.69 -14.84 4.05
N ASP A 56 4.09 -15.19 5.28
CA ASP A 56 3.28 -15.96 6.22
C ASP A 56 1.98 -15.22 6.60
N ALA A 57 2.05 -13.89 6.84
CA ALA A 57 0.86 -13.08 7.14
C ALA A 57 -0.10 -12.99 5.94
N LEU A 58 0.43 -12.87 4.72
CA LEU A 58 -0.36 -12.93 3.48
C LEU A 58 -0.97 -14.33 3.28
N ALA A 59 -0.22 -15.39 3.49
CA ALA A 59 -0.70 -16.76 3.34
C ALA A 59 -1.82 -17.09 4.32
N LYS A 60 -1.73 -16.64 5.57
CA LYS A 60 -2.77 -16.79 6.60
C LYS A 60 -4.01 -15.91 6.37
N GLY A 61 -3.94 -14.94 5.46
CA GLY A 61 -5.02 -13.96 5.25
C GLY A 61 -5.14 -12.93 6.37
N GLU A 62 -4.10 -12.76 7.20
CA GLU A 62 -4.03 -11.69 8.22
C GLU A 62 -3.96 -10.31 7.56
N ILE A 63 -3.22 -10.23 6.44
CA ILE A 63 -3.21 -9.12 5.50
C ILE A 63 -3.56 -9.61 4.10
N LEU A 64 -4.23 -8.76 3.35
CA LEU A 64 -4.72 -9.06 2.01
C LEU A 64 -4.24 -7.98 1.04
N ARG A 65 -4.12 -8.33 -0.25
CA ARG A 65 -3.89 -7.37 -1.33
C ARG A 65 -5.16 -7.22 -2.16
N THR A 66 -5.63 -6.00 -2.31
CA THR A 66 -6.84 -5.69 -3.09
C THR A 66 -6.81 -4.25 -3.60
N HIS A 67 -7.73 -3.91 -4.52
CA HIS A 67 -7.94 -2.52 -4.95
C HIS A 67 -8.85 -1.81 -3.94
N ILE A 68 -8.30 -0.82 -3.26
CA ILE A 68 -9.02 0.06 -2.32
C ILE A 68 -8.49 1.49 -2.39
N LEU A 69 -9.23 2.44 -1.81
CA LEU A 69 -8.93 3.89 -1.75
C LEU A 69 -8.87 4.51 -3.14
N ARG A 70 -7.83 4.25 -3.88
CA ARG A 70 -7.57 4.66 -5.27
C ARG A 70 -7.57 3.42 -6.18
N PRO A 71 -7.62 3.55 -7.51
CA PRO A 71 -7.62 2.40 -8.42
C PRO A 71 -6.22 1.73 -8.52
N THR A 72 -5.65 1.42 -7.36
CA THR A 72 -4.34 0.77 -7.18
C THR A 72 -4.42 -0.30 -6.10
N TRP A 73 -3.53 -1.29 -6.16
CA TRP A 73 -3.44 -2.31 -5.12
C TRP A 73 -2.88 -1.76 -3.81
N HIS A 74 -3.46 -2.20 -2.70
CA HIS A 74 -2.95 -1.95 -1.35
C HIS A 74 -2.92 -3.24 -0.54
N PHE A 75 -2.03 -3.31 0.46
CA PHE A 75 -2.17 -4.22 1.58
C PHE A 75 -3.09 -3.63 2.62
N ILE A 76 -3.97 -4.46 3.15
CA ILE A 76 -4.97 -4.13 4.16
C ILE A 76 -5.12 -5.30 5.12
N VAL A 77 -5.50 -5.06 6.36
CA VAL A 77 -5.89 -6.15 7.26
C VAL A 77 -7.25 -6.71 6.89
N ALA A 78 -7.45 -8.01 7.09
CA ALA A 78 -8.70 -8.69 6.72
C ALA A 78 -9.93 -8.02 7.33
N GLU A 79 -9.82 -7.57 8.56
CA GLU A 79 -10.91 -6.94 9.31
C GLU A 79 -11.41 -5.61 8.70
N ASP A 80 -10.58 -4.94 7.91
CA ASP A 80 -10.92 -3.62 7.36
C ASP A 80 -11.38 -3.66 5.90
N ILE A 81 -11.24 -4.80 5.20
CA ILE A 81 -11.48 -4.87 3.75
C ILE A 81 -12.91 -4.50 3.36
N ARG A 82 -13.92 -4.99 4.10
CA ARG A 82 -15.35 -4.82 3.72
C ARG A 82 -15.78 -3.36 3.77
N TRP A 83 -15.52 -2.68 4.88
CA TRP A 83 -15.93 -1.28 5.03
C TRP A 83 -15.09 -0.34 4.14
N MET A 84 -13.82 -0.65 3.87
CA MET A 84 -13.03 0.14 2.92
C MET A 84 -13.51 -0.05 1.48
N LEU A 85 -13.94 -1.26 1.09
CA LEU A 85 -14.58 -1.49 -0.21
C LEU A 85 -15.90 -0.72 -0.34
N GLN A 86 -16.70 -0.64 0.72
CA GLN A 86 -17.93 0.18 0.73
C GLN A 86 -17.64 1.66 0.46
N LEU A 87 -16.55 2.20 1.00
CA LEU A 87 -16.15 3.60 0.79
C LEU A 87 -15.55 3.85 -0.59
N SER A 88 -14.79 2.93 -1.15
CA SER A 88 -13.94 3.17 -2.33
C SER A 88 -14.38 2.42 -3.59
N GLY A 89 -15.05 1.27 -3.46
CA GLY A 89 -15.34 0.35 -4.57
C GLY A 89 -16.10 1.00 -5.73
N GLY A 90 -17.11 1.82 -5.44
CA GLY A 90 -17.88 2.51 -6.47
C GLY A 90 -17.05 3.44 -7.36
N ARG A 91 -16.11 4.20 -6.76
CA ARG A 91 -15.22 5.10 -7.51
C ARG A 91 -14.20 4.33 -8.33
N ILE A 92 -13.62 3.28 -7.77
CA ILE A 92 -12.67 2.42 -8.47
C ILE A 92 -13.36 1.77 -9.67
N ARG A 93 -14.57 1.23 -9.48
CA ARG A 93 -15.38 0.66 -10.57
C ARG A 93 -15.60 1.67 -11.69
N THR A 94 -16.05 2.91 -11.37
CA THR A 94 -16.24 3.96 -12.37
C THR A 94 -14.97 4.24 -13.18
N ALA A 95 -13.79 4.24 -12.55
CA ALA A 95 -12.52 4.44 -13.23
C ALA A 95 -12.21 3.27 -14.20
N PHE A 96 -12.45 2.02 -13.77
CA PHE A 96 -12.23 0.84 -14.62
C PHE A 96 -13.28 0.70 -15.72
N ASP A 97 -14.52 1.09 -15.51
CA ASP A 97 -15.54 1.15 -16.55
C ASP A 97 -15.16 2.18 -17.62
N SER A 98 -14.59 3.32 -17.24
CA SER A 98 -14.03 4.31 -18.16
C SER A 98 -12.86 3.73 -18.95
N TYR A 99 -11.96 2.99 -18.30
CA TYR A 99 -10.87 2.28 -18.96
C TYR A 99 -11.40 1.25 -19.97
N ALA A 100 -12.38 0.42 -19.60
CA ALA A 100 -13.00 -0.57 -20.47
C ALA A 100 -13.61 0.10 -21.73
N ARG A 101 -14.36 1.20 -21.54
CA ARG A 101 -14.90 1.99 -22.67
C ARG A 101 -13.82 2.53 -23.58
N SER A 102 -12.73 3.06 -23.04
CA SER A 102 -11.60 3.58 -23.84
C SER A 102 -10.93 2.49 -24.70
N ARG A 103 -11.01 1.23 -24.25
CA ARG A 103 -10.51 0.04 -24.96
C ARG A 103 -11.56 -0.63 -25.85
N LYS A 104 -12.77 -0.06 -25.96
CA LYS A 104 -13.90 -0.62 -26.71
C LYS A 104 -14.26 -2.06 -26.25
N MET A 105 -14.12 -2.33 -24.96
CA MET A 105 -14.50 -3.61 -24.38
C MET A 105 -16.01 -3.62 -24.17
N GLU A 106 -16.72 -4.52 -24.86
CA GLU A 106 -18.17 -4.69 -24.73
C GLU A 106 -18.50 -5.62 -23.57
N ILE A 107 -18.60 -5.05 -22.37
CA ILE A 107 -18.89 -5.80 -21.16
C ILE A 107 -20.30 -5.42 -20.69
N THR A 108 -21.26 -6.31 -20.96
CA THR A 108 -22.62 -6.19 -20.44
C THR A 108 -22.71 -6.70 -19.00
N GLU A 109 -23.71 -6.24 -18.23
CA GLU A 109 -23.96 -6.76 -16.87
C GLU A 109 -24.25 -8.27 -16.87
N SER A 110 -24.94 -8.77 -17.89
CA SER A 110 -25.20 -10.21 -18.05
C SER A 110 -23.88 -10.99 -18.24
N PHE A 111 -22.97 -10.47 -19.05
CA PHE A 111 -21.66 -11.07 -19.29
C PHE A 111 -20.80 -11.06 -18.01
N TYR A 112 -20.79 -9.92 -17.28
CA TYR A 112 -20.11 -9.82 -16.01
C TYR A 112 -20.67 -10.80 -14.97
N THR A 113 -22.00 -10.88 -14.83
CA THR A 113 -22.65 -11.82 -13.91
C THR A 113 -22.29 -13.28 -14.22
N LYS A 114 -22.22 -13.64 -15.51
CA LYS A 114 -21.75 -14.98 -15.93
C LYS A 114 -20.31 -15.23 -15.51
N GLY A 115 -19.43 -14.24 -15.67
CA GLY A 115 -18.02 -14.29 -15.23
C GLY A 115 -17.89 -14.43 -13.72
N CYS A 116 -18.70 -13.72 -12.92
CA CYS A 116 -18.69 -13.82 -11.45
C CYS A 116 -19.08 -15.25 -10.99
N ARG A 117 -20.14 -15.83 -11.55
CA ARG A 117 -20.53 -17.22 -11.24
C ARG A 117 -19.42 -18.20 -11.58
N LEU A 118 -18.70 -17.98 -12.68
CA LEU A 118 -17.56 -18.80 -13.03
C LEU A 118 -16.39 -18.62 -12.05
N LEU A 119 -16.10 -17.40 -11.59
CA LEU A 119 -15.11 -17.16 -10.54
C LEU A 119 -15.47 -17.90 -9.26
N GLU A 120 -16.72 -17.84 -8.82
CA GLU A 120 -17.23 -18.61 -7.66
C GLU A 120 -17.00 -20.11 -7.82
N GLN A 121 -17.31 -20.67 -8.97
CA GLN A 121 -17.10 -22.10 -9.25
C GLN A 121 -15.62 -22.50 -9.27
N LEU A 122 -14.77 -21.67 -9.87
CA LEU A 122 -13.35 -21.94 -9.99
C LEU A 122 -12.62 -21.82 -8.65
N LEU A 123 -12.99 -20.81 -7.84
CA LEU A 123 -12.32 -20.46 -6.59
C LEU A 123 -12.92 -21.14 -5.36
N GLY A 124 -14.16 -21.64 -5.44
CA GLY A 124 -14.87 -22.26 -4.30
C GLY A 124 -14.13 -23.44 -3.68
N GLY A 125 -14.28 -23.62 -2.37
CA GLY A 125 -13.60 -24.65 -1.58
C GLY A 125 -12.19 -24.24 -1.16
N ASN A 126 -12.01 -22.99 -0.75
CA ASN A 126 -10.74 -22.41 -0.27
C ASN A 126 -9.59 -22.49 -1.30
N LYS A 127 -9.92 -22.44 -2.59
CA LYS A 127 -8.92 -22.46 -3.64
C LYS A 127 -8.28 -21.08 -3.84
N SER A 128 -7.01 -21.13 -4.20
CA SER A 128 -6.26 -19.94 -4.63
C SER A 128 -5.74 -20.20 -6.04
N LEU A 129 -6.11 -19.35 -7.01
CA LEU A 129 -5.73 -19.51 -8.42
C LEU A 129 -4.99 -18.26 -8.92
N THR A 130 -3.93 -18.50 -9.69
CA THR A 130 -3.22 -17.42 -10.40
C THR A 130 -4.11 -16.83 -11.51
N LYS A 131 -3.77 -15.62 -11.95
CA LYS A 131 -4.45 -14.99 -13.09
C LYS A 131 -4.47 -15.92 -14.32
N GLN A 132 -3.38 -16.64 -14.60
CA GLN A 132 -3.30 -17.55 -15.72
C GLN A 132 -4.26 -18.76 -15.56
N GLU A 133 -4.27 -19.38 -14.36
CA GLU A 133 -5.19 -20.49 -14.08
C GLU A 133 -6.67 -20.07 -14.21
N LEU A 134 -6.99 -18.82 -13.85
CA LEU A 134 -8.33 -18.25 -14.06
C LEU A 134 -8.62 -18.05 -15.56
N MET A 135 -7.69 -17.50 -16.33
CA MET A 135 -7.85 -17.36 -17.79
C MET A 135 -8.10 -18.72 -18.46
N ASP A 136 -7.33 -19.73 -18.08
CA ASP A 136 -7.49 -21.11 -18.58
C ASP A 136 -8.88 -21.69 -18.20
N GLY A 137 -9.36 -21.37 -16.98
CA GLY A 137 -10.71 -21.73 -16.52
C GLY A 137 -11.82 -21.09 -17.35
N PHE A 138 -11.68 -19.78 -17.62
CA PHE A 138 -12.61 -19.03 -18.47
C PHE A 138 -12.64 -19.61 -19.90
N GLY A 139 -11.47 -19.90 -20.49
CA GLY A 139 -11.37 -20.53 -21.80
C GLY A 139 -12.06 -21.87 -21.87
N ARG A 140 -11.89 -22.75 -20.86
CA ARG A 140 -12.61 -24.04 -20.78
C ARG A 140 -14.14 -23.88 -20.70
N ALA A 141 -14.62 -22.77 -20.14
CA ALA A 141 -16.04 -22.44 -20.08
C ALA A 141 -16.57 -21.73 -21.35
N GLY A 142 -15.73 -21.63 -22.40
CA GLY A 142 -16.08 -20.96 -23.65
C GLY A 142 -16.10 -19.43 -23.57
N ILE A 143 -15.40 -18.85 -22.59
CA ILE A 143 -15.20 -17.40 -22.46
C ILE A 143 -13.74 -17.10 -22.77
N GLU A 144 -13.46 -16.65 -23.99
CA GLU A 144 -12.13 -16.21 -24.36
C GLU A 144 -11.78 -14.92 -23.61
N THR A 145 -10.62 -14.90 -22.97
CA THR A 145 -10.12 -13.73 -22.23
C THR A 145 -8.70 -13.40 -22.65
N ASP A 146 -8.45 -12.10 -22.83
CA ASP A 146 -7.11 -11.55 -22.89
C ASP A 146 -6.69 -10.95 -21.53
N ASN A 147 -5.49 -10.41 -21.48
CA ASN A 147 -4.96 -9.79 -20.26
C ASN A 147 -5.74 -8.56 -19.78
N HIS A 148 -6.42 -7.85 -20.66
CA HIS A 148 -7.20 -6.66 -20.32
C HIS A 148 -8.56 -7.06 -19.77
N LEU A 149 -9.24 -7.98 -20.43
CA LEU A 149 -10.56 -8.44 -20.02
C LEU A 149 -10.52 -9.14 -18.67
N ILE A 150 -9.59 -10.09 -18.47
CA ILE A 150 -9.47 -10.78 -17.17
C ILE A 150 -9.06 -9.81 -16.05
N HIS A 151 -8.20 -8.81 -16.35
CA HIS A 151 -7.85 -7.78 -15.38
C HIS A 151 -9.08 -6.95 -14.97
N TYR A 152 -9.89 -6.51 -15.93
CA TYR A 152 -11.14 -5.81 -15.66
C TYR A 152 -12.08 -6.65 -14.76
N PHE A 153 -12.29 -7.92 -15.12
CA PHE A 153 -13.10 -8.83 -14.32
C PHE A 153 -12.62 -8.93 -12.88
N LEU A 154 -11.33 -9.14 -12.69
CA LEU A 154 -10.75 -9.32 -11.36
C LEU A 154 -10.83 -8.05 -10.52
N VAL A 155 -10.52 -6.88 -11.09
CA VAL A 155 -10.65 -5.61 -10.36
C VAL A 155 -12.11 -5.34 -9.98
N ARG A 156 -13.03 -5.58 -10.90
CA ARG A 156 -14.45 -5.42 -10.60
C ARG A 156 -14.93 -6.40 -9.52
N ALA A 157 -14.51 -7.66 -9.61
CA ALA A 157 -14.81 -8.68 -8.59
C ALA A 157 -14.19 -8.36 -7.21
N GLU A 158 -12.98 -7.76 -7.17
CA GLU A 158 -12.38 -7.25 -5.93
C GLU A 158 -13.21 -6.09 -5.35
N THR A 159 -13.60 -5.12 -6.18
CA THR A 159 -14.36 -3.94 -5.71
C THR A 159 -15.80 -4.26 -5.34
N ASP A 160 -16.38 -5.32 -5.91
CA ASP A 160 -17.70 -5.85 -5.53
C ASP A 160 -17.62 -6.79 -4.31
N GLY A 161 -16.41 -7.05 -3.78
CA GLY A 161 -16.21 -7.89 -2.60
C GLY A 161 -16.37 -9.38 -2.84
N LEU A 162 -16.26 -9.84 -4.10
CA LEU A 162 -16.33 -11.26 -4.45
C LEU A 162 -14.99 -11.97 -4.24
N VAL A 163 -13.89 -11.33 -4.66
CA VAL A 163 -12.56 -11.91 -4.58
C VAL A 163 -11.58 -11.01 -3.83
N CYS A 164 -10.51 -11.59 -3.30
CA CYS A 164 -9.35 -10.91 -2.75
C CYS A 164 -8.08 -11.71 -3.11
N SER A 165 -6.90 -11.27 -2.61
CA SER A 165 -5.68 -12.08 -2.76
C SER A 165 -5.81 -13.42 -2.05
N GLY A 166 -5.38 -14.50 -2.73
CA GLY A 166 -5.25 -15.84 -2.19
C GLY A 166 -3.84 -16.14 -1.67
N VAL A 167 -3.56 -17.42 -1.44
CA VAL A 167 -2.22 -17.90 -1.08
C VAL A 167 -1.33 -17.93 -2.32
N ASP A 168 -0.16 -17.28 -2.26
CA ASP A 168 0.77 -17.25 -3.37
C ASP A 168 1.16 -18.66 -3.84
N LYS A 169 1.24 -18.88 -5.14
CA LYS A 169 1.73 -20.12 -5.77
C LYS A 169 3.05 -19.84 -6.49
N ASN A 170 4.11 -20.51 -6.07
CA ASN A 170 5.44 -20.32 -6.68
C ASN A 170 5.84 -18.83 -6.78
N LYS A 171 5.62 -18.08 -5.71
CA LYS A 171 5.86 -16.61 -5.62
C LYS A 171 5.01 -15.77 -6.57
N LYS A 172 3.96 -16.34 -7.18
CA LYS A 172 3.00 -15.61 -8.01
C LYS A 172 1.75 -15.29 -7.20
N PRO A 173 1.25 -14.04 -7.25
CA PRO A 173 -0.02 -13.67 -6.62
C PRO A 173 -1.17 -14.51 -7.16
N THR A 174 -2.12 -14.82 -6.30
CA THR A 174 -3.33 -15.55 -6.60
C THR A 174 -4.57 -14.79 -6.15
N TYR A 175 -5.74 -15.30 -6.54
CA TYR A 175 -7.06 -14.82 -6.13
C TYR A 175 -7.79 -15.92 -5.41
N ALA A 176 -8.63 -15.57 -4.45
CA ALA A 176 -9.50 -16.44 -3.67
C ALA A 176 -10.86 -15.75 -3.43
N LEU A 177 -11.87 -16.49 -3.02
CA LEU A 177 -13.15 -15.89 -2.61
C LEU A 177 -12.98 -15.16 -1.28
N LEU A 178 -13.50 -13.92 -1.24
CA LEU A 178 -13.43 -13.07 -0.04
C LEU A 178 -14.14 -13.74 1.14
N GLU A 179 -15.33 -14.32 0.92
CA GLU A 179 -16.14 -14.96 1.96
C GLU A 179 -15.45 -16.16 2.62
N GLU A 180 -14.58 -16.86 1.87
CA GLU A 180 -13.84 -18.01 2.41
C GLU A 180 -12.55 -17.59 3.14
N ARG A 181 -12.00 -16.38 2.83
CA ARG A 181 -10.73 -15.91 3.43
C ARG A 181 -10.92 -14.96 4.58
N VAL A 182 -12.02 -14.22 4.59
CA VAL A 182 -12.28 -13.16 5.57
C VAL A 182 -13.49 -13.54 6.39
N PRO A 183 -13.33 -13.68 7.71
CA PRO A 183 -14.46 -13.97 8.58
C PRO A 183 -15.53 -12.86 8.49
N PRO A 184 -16.80 -13.18 8.77
CA PRO A 184 -17.86 -12.18 8.88
C PRO A 184 -17.48 -11.11 9.90
N MET A 185 -17.65 -9.84 9.54
CA MET A 185 -17.38 -8.69 10.40
C MET A 185 -18.63 -7.86 10.56
N LYS A 186 -18.73 -7.14 11.69
CA LYS A 186 -19.79 -6.15 11.88
C LYS A 186 -19.70 -5.09 10.79
N GLU A 187 -20.82 -4.84 10.12
CA GLU A 187 -20.92 -3.73 9.18
C GLU A 187 -20.79 -2.39 9.91
N LEU A 188 -20.05 -1.48 9.32
CA LEU A 188 -19.97 -0.09 9.78
C LEU A 188 -20.96 0.75 8.99
N SER A 189 -21.58 1.71 9.66
CA SER A 189 -22.29 2.78 8.96
C SER A 189 -21.28 3.60 8.14
N ARG A 190 -21.78 4.37 7.17
CA ARG A 190 -20.91 5.23 6.36
C ARG A 190 -20.14 6.24 7.21
N GLU A 191 -20.76 6.80 8.24
CA GLU A 191 -20.11 7.75 9.16
C GLU A 191 -19.03 7.08 10.01
N GLU A 192 -19.31 5.90 10.59
CA GLU A 192 -18.31 5.13 11.32
C GLU A 192 -17.11 4.78 10.42
N ALA A 193 -17.36 4.38 9.17
CA ALA A 193 -16.31 4.07 8.20
C ALA A 193 -15.49 5.31 7.82
N LEU A 194 -16.11 6.47 7.61
CA LEU A 194 -15.43 7.74 7.33
C LEU A 194 -14.57 8.20 8.52
N ALA A 195 -15.12 8.16 9.74
CA ALA A 195 -14.40 8.50 10.95
C ALA A 195 -13.19 7.58 11.14
N ARG A 196 -13.39 6.25 10.99
CA ARG A 196 -12.30 5.27 11.09
C ARG A 196 -11.20 5.51 10.04
N LEU A 197 -11.57 5.81 8.79
CA LEU A 197 -10.60 6.09 7.73
C LEU A 197 -9.76 7.34 8.05
N ALA A 198 -10.40 8.40 8.53
CA ALA A 198 -9.69 9.62 8.93
C ALA A 198 -8.77 9.37 10.14
N THR A 199 -9.25 8.65 11.17
CA THR A 199 -8.42 8.27 12.32
C THR A 199 -7.17 7.50 11.89
N LEU A 200 -7.31 6.46 11.08
CA LEU A 200 -6.19 5.65 10.58
C LEU A 200 -5.17 6.52 9.81
N TYR A 201 -5.66 7.41 8.95
CA TYR A 201 -4.78 8.29 8.20
C TYR A 201 -4.03 9.26 9.10
N PHE A 202 -4.74 10.06 9.89
CA PHE A 202 -4.09 11.07 10.72
C PHE A 202 -3.25 10.47 11.86
N GLN A 203 -3.55 9.27 12.32
CA GLN A 203 -2.73 8.56 13.29
C GLN A 203 -1.38 8.11 12.70
N SER A 204 -1.37 7.64 11.47
CA SER A 204 -0.19 7.02 10.84
C SER A 204 0.58 7.93 9.88
N HIS A 205 -0.04 9.03 9.41
CA HIS A 205 0.54 9.95 8.42
C HIS A 205 0.68 11.40 8.92
N THR A 206 0.42 11.62 10.21
CA THR A 206 0.58 12.96 10.81
C THR A 206 2.03 13.44 10.77
N PRO A 207 2.31 14.75 10.59
CA PRO A 207 1.40 15.84 10.26
C PRO A 207 0.99 15.81 8.77
N ALA A 208 -0.27 16.04 8.50
CA ALA A 208 -0.81 16.01 7.15
C ALA A 208 -1.89 17.09 6.96
N THR A 209 -2.09 17.54 5.72
CA THR A 209 -3.15 18.48 5.37
C THR A 209 -4.44 17.76 4.98
N LEU A 210 -5.56 18.48 4.92
CA LEU A 210 -6.79 17.95 4.34
C LEU A 210 -6.57 17.52 2.87
N SER A 211 -5.76 18.24 2.14
CA SER A 211 -5.47 17.95 0.73
C SER A 211 -4.68 16.65 0.57
N ASP A 212 -3.81 16.32 1.53
CA ASP A 212 -3.11 15.03 1.59
C ASP A 212 -4.09 13.88 1.88
N PHE A 213 -5.02 14.07 2.82
CA PHE A 213 -6.04 13.08 3.13
C PHE A 213 -6.98 12.81 1.94
N VAL A 214 -7.41 13.86 1.22
CA VAL A 214 -8.18 13.72 -0.04
C VAL A 214 -7.39 12.92 -1.07
N TRP A 215 -6.11 13.23 -1.23
CA TRP A 215 -5.22 12.55 -2.15
C TRP A 215 -5.04 11.08 -1.82
N TRP A 216 -4.78 10.75 -0.54
CA TRP A 216 -4.55 9.37 -0.09
C TRP A 216 -5.84 8.54 -0.13
N SER A 217 -6.93 9.04 0.43
CA SER A 217 -8.19 8.32 0.55
C SER A 217 -8.96 8.19 -0.77
N GLY A 218 -8.71 9.10 -1.73
CA GLY A 218 -9.52 9.24 -2.94
C GLY A 218 -10.95 9.75 -2.68
N LEU A 219 -11.29 10.18 -1.47
CA LEU A 219 -12.60 10.76 -1.16
C LEU A 219 -12.82 12.09 -1.89
N ALA A 220 -14.08 12.41 -2.16
CA ALA A 220 -14.43 13.78 -2.54
C ALA A 220 -14.07 14.75 -1.40
N ALA A 221 -13.66 15.98 -1.74
CA ALA A 221 -13.24 16.95 -0.74
C ALA A 221 -14.31 17.25 0.33
N THR A 222 -15.59 17.18 -0.03
CA THR A 222 -16.72 17.33 0.90
C THR A 222 -16.80 16.18 1.90
N GLU A 223 -16.64 14.95 1.45
CA GLU A 223 -16.61 13.76 2.32
C GLU A 223 -15.37 13.73 3.21
N ALA A 224 -14.21 14.14 2.68
CA ALA A 224 -12.98 14.22 3.47
C ALA A 224 -13.10 15.27 4.60
N ARG A 225 -13.72 16.44 4.33
CA ARG A 225 -13.99 17.42 5.38
C ARG A 225 -14.96 16.87 6.43
N HIS A 226 -16.00 16.16 6.00
CA HIS A 226 -16.94 15.52 6.93
C HIS A 226 -16.24 14.48 7.79
N ALA A 227 -15.39 13.61 7.20
CA ALA A 227 -14.61 12.62 7.92
C ALA A 227 -13.67 13.25 8.96
N VAL A 228 -13.00 14.38 8.64
CA VAL A 228 -12.17 15.14 9.59
C VAL A 228 -13.02 15.72 10.72
N ALA A 229 -14.20 16.27 10.43
CA ALA A 229 -15.09 16.80 11.45
C ALA A 229 -15.59 15.73 12.43
N LEU A 230 -15.79 14.49 11.98
CA LEU A 230 -16.18 13.37 12.84
C LEU A 230 -15.13 12.99 13.90
N ILE A 231 -13.88 13.37 13.69
CA ILE A 231 -12.74 13.07 14.60
C ILE A 231 -12.07 14.34 15.12
N GLU A 232 -12.75 15.47 15.09
CA GLU A 232 -12.17 16.79 15.45
C GLU A 232 -11.51 16.78 16.84
N THR A 233 -12.09 16.07 17.80
CA THR A 233 -11.57 15.96 19.18
C THR A 233 -10.23 15.20 19.28
N ASP A 234 -9.90 14.40 18.29
CA ASP A 234 -8.67 13.62 18.21
C ASP A 234 -7.56 14.32 17.42
N LEU A 235 -7.84 15.53 16.93
CA LEU A 235 -6.92 16.29 16.09
C LEU A 235 -6.49 17.62 16.74
N LEU A 236 -5.19 17.87 16.71
CA LEU A 236 -4.61 19.18 16.91
C LEU A 236 -4.37 19.83 15.55
N THR A 237 -4.47 21.14 15.48
CA THR A 237 -4.19 21.90 14.26
C THR A 237 -3.01 22.85 14.47
N GLU A 238 -2.08 22.83 13.53
CA GLU A 238 -0.92 23.72 13.51
C GLU A 238 -0.80 24.39 12.14
N LYS A 239 -0.42 25.65 12.12
CA LYS A 239 -0.19 26.38 10.86
C LYS A 239 1.30 26.46 10.58
N PHE A 240 1.71 25.99 9.41
CA PHE A 240 3.05 26.18 8.87
C PHE A 240 2.92 26.91 7.53
N ASP A 241 3.54 28.08 7.45
CA ASP A 241 3.35 29.03 6.36
C ASP A 241 1.84 29.35 6.17
N SER A 242 1.27 29.11 5.03
CA SER A 242 -0.16 29.35 4.72
C SER A 242 -1.03 28.10 4.89
N GLU A 243 -0.45 26.92 5.22
CA GLU A 243 -1.18 25.65 5.27
C GLU A 243 -1.51 25.23 6.70
N THR A 244 -2.68 24.58 6.84
CA THR A 244 -3.13 23.97 8.10
C THR A 244 -2.80 22.49 8.07
N PHE A 245 -1.97 22.05 9.01
CA PHE A 245 -1.66 20.66 9.27
C PHE A 245 -2.49 20.12 10.43
N TYR A 246 -2.97 18.91 10.29
CA TYR A 246 -3.62 18.15 11.33
C TYR A 246 -2.62 17.17 11.93
N LEU A 247 -2.60 17.12 13.27
CA LEU A 247 -1.78 16.21 14.05
C LEU A 247 -2.69 15.40 14.95
N HIS A 248 -2.57 14.09 14.92
CA HIS A 248 -3.34 13.25 15.83
C HIS A 248 -2.83 13.42 17.27
N VAL A 249 -3.73 13.51 18.25
CA VAL A 249 -3.38 13.75 19.67
C VAL A 249 -2.39 12.76 20.26
N THR A 250 -2.25 11.58 19.67
CA THR A 250 -1.28 10.56 20.10
C THR A 250 0.13 10.75 19.52
N CYS A 251 0.36 11.78 18.68
CA CYS A 251 1.70 12.02 18.12
C CYS A 251 2.64 12.64 19.17
N ASP A 252 3.94 12.31 19.05
CA ASP A 252 4.97 12.89 19.91
C ASP A 252 5.49 14.20 19.33
N LEU A 253 4.98 15.33 19.83
CA LEU A 253 5.36 16.68 19.40
C LEU A 253 6.80 17.05 19.76
N LYS A 254 7.43 16.35 20.70
CA LYS A 254 8.83 16.55 21.09
C LYS A 254 9.80 15.64 20.35
N ALA A 255 9.30 14.98 19.32
CA ALA A 255 10.10 14.06 18.53
C ALA A 255 11.36 14.73 17.95
N CYS A 256 12.48 14.08 18.12
CA CYS A 256 13.73 14.41 17.48
C CYS A 256 14.37 13.12 16.95
N CYS A 257 14.30 12.91 15.65
CA CYS A 257 14.72 11.68 14.99
C CYS A 257 15.97 11.94 14.16
N ARG A 258 17.13 11.93 14.79
CA ARG A 258 18.43 12.06 14.11
C ARG A 258 18.99 10.68 13.73
N LYS A 259 19.86 10.66 12.74
CA LYS A 259 20.60 9.44 12.30
C LYS A 259 19.68 8.34 11.77
N VAL A 260 18.63 8.73 11.06
CA VAL A 260 17.71 7.79 10.39
C VAL A 260 18.06 7.76 8.91
N LEU A 261 18.38 6.58 8.39
CA LEU A 261 18.56 6.32 6.97
C LEU A 261 17.83 5.03 6.58
N HIS A 262 16.99 5.11 5.55
CA HIS A 262 16.26 3.98 4.99
C HIS A 262 16.35 3.92 3.47
N LEU A 263 16.35 2.71 2.95
CA LEU A 263 16.10 2.41 1.53
C LEU A 263 14.60 2.17 1.36
N LEU A 264 13.84 3.22 1.06
CA LEU A 264 12.39 3.11 0.88
C LEU A 264 12.06 2.50 -0.50
N PRO A 265 11.04 1.62 -0.56
CA PRO A 265 10.62 1.00 -1.82
C PRO A 265 10.00 1.98 -2.80
N SER A 266 9.77 1.51 -4.03
CA SER A 266 8.86 2.18 -4.95
C SER A 266 7.46 2.27 -4.35
N TYR A 267 6.75 3.38 -4.63
CA TYR A 267 5.40 3.64 -4.11
C TYR A 267 5.31 3.65 -2.57
N ASP A 268 6.39 4.03 -1.87
CA ASP A 268 6.39 4.08 -0.41
C ASP A 268 5.42 5.15 0.13
N GLU A 269 4.69 4.80 1.21
CA GLU A 269 3.70 5.68 1.84
C GLU A 269 4.30 7.03 2.31
N TYR A 270 5.59 7.09 2.62
CA TYR A 270 6.27 8.34 3.00
C TYR A 270 6.27 9.41 1.90
N LEU A 271 6.13 8.99 0.63
CA LEU A 271 6.01 9.88 -0.53
C LEU A 271 4.61 9.90 -1.12
N ILE A 272 4.01 8.71 -1.37
CA ILE A 272 2.80 8.62 -2.18
C ILE A 272 1.55 9.07 -1.42
N SER A 273 1.58 9.05 -0.09
CA SER A 273 0.42 9.40 0.75
C SER A 273 0.19 10.91 0.87
N TYR A 274 1.10 11.72 0.38
CA TYR A 274 1.01 13.17 0.44
C TYR A 274 0.85 13.77 -0.95
N LYS A 275 -0.01 14.77 -1.06
CA LYS A 275 -0.19 15.53 -2.31
C LYS A 275 0.98 16.50 -2.50
N ASP A 276 1.33 17.24 -1.44
CA ASP A 276 2.52 18.05 -1.42
C ASP A 276 3.69 17.30 -0.77
N ARG A 277 4.83 17.27 -1.44
CA ARG A 277 6.04 16.56 -1.04
C ARG A 277 7.22 17.49 -0.76
N THR A 278 7.01 18.80 -0.83
CA THR A 278 8.06 19.81 -0.60
C THR A 278 8.60 19.77 0.82
N THR A 279 7.78 19.33 1.80
CA THR A 279 8.24 19.11 3.19
C THR A 279 9.39 18.10 3.28
N VAL A 280 9.44 17.10 2.41
CA VAL A 280 10.40 15.98 2.48
C VAL A 280 11.41 15.98 1.34
N MET A 281 11.22 16.80 0.31
CA MET A 281 12.09 16.83 -0.87
C MET A 281 11.99 18.16 -1.60
N LEU A 282 13.10 18.70 -2.11
CA LEU A 282 13.10 19.88 -2.95
C LEU A 282 12.33 19.66 -4.25
N HIS A 283 11.58 20.65 -4.68
CA HIS A 283 10.74 20.56 -5.89
C HIS A 283 11.55 20.18 -7.14
N GLU A 284 12.76 20.68 -7.29
CA GLU A 284 13.67 20.38 -8.41
C GLU A 284 14.04 18.89 -8.52
N HIS A 285 13.93 18.12 -7.41
CA HIS A 285 14.24 16.70 -7.38
C HIS A 285 13.02 15.81 -7.62
N HIS A 286 11.80 16.37 -7.69
CA HIS A 286 10.57 15.59 -7.86
C HIS A 286 10.65 14.62 -9.05
N HIS A 287 11.14 15.10 -10.20
CA HIS A 287 11.27 14.28 -11.42
C HIS A 287 12.22 13.09 -11.29
N LYS A 288 13.14 13.11 -10.29
CA LYS A 288 14.04 11.99 -9.98
C LYS A 288 13.37 10.94 -9.10
N ALA A 289 12.39 11.32 -8.27
CA ALA A 289 11.70 10.41 -7.34
C ALA A 289 10.39 9.84 -7.91
N PHE A 290 9.70 10.56 -8.78
CA PHE A 290 8.48 10.10 -9.45
C PHE A 290 8.26 10.83 -10.78
N ASN A 291 7.44 10.26 -11.66
CA ASN A 291 7.15 10.86 -12.96
C ASN A 291 5.67 11.27 -13.08
N THR A 292 5.34 11.94 -14.19
CA THR A 292 3.99 12.42 -14.52
C THR A 292 2.98 11.30 -14.78
N PHE A 293 3.44 10.06 -15.01
CA PHE A 293 2.59 8.88 -15.18
C PHE A 293 2.24 8.20 -13.84
N GLY A 294 2.65 8.80 -12.71
CA GLY A 294 2.37 8.25 -11.38
C GLY A 294 3.27 7.08 -10.98
N ILE A 295 4.43 6.92 -11.61
CA ILE A 295 5.43 5.93 -11.22
C ILE A 295 6.32 6.56 -10.15
N PHE A 296 6.41 5.91 -9.00
CA PHE A 296 7.30 6.27 -7.89
C PHE A 296 8.47 5.30 -7.84
N TYR A 297 9.67 5.86 -7.79
CA TYR A 297 10.91 5.07 -7.77
C TYR A 297 11.33 4.76 -6.32
N PRO A 298 12.17 3.72 -6.11
CA PRO A 298 12.81 3.50 -4.82
C PRO A 298 13.73 4.66 -4.45
N VAL A 299 13.62 5.14 -3.21
CA VAL A 299 14.30 6.36 -2.77
C VAL A 299 15.11 6.15 -1.48
N ILE A 300 16.13 6.97 -1.28
CA ILE A 300 16.93 7.05 -0.06
C ILE A 300 16.32 8.13 0.82
N LEU A 301 15.87 7.72 2.01
CA LEU A 301 15.43 8.62 3.07
C LEU A 301 16.57 8.83 4.05
N TYR A 302 16.97 10.07 4.28
CA TYR A 302 17.96 10.46 5.27
C TYR A 302 17.45 11.62 6.12
N GLU A 303 17.40 11.45 7.44
CA GLU A 303 16.93 12.45 8.41
C GLU A 303 15.58 13.12 8.03
N GLY A 304 14.65 12.30 7.53
CA GLY A 304 13.30 12.74 7.14
C GLY A 304 13.22 13.40 5.76
N ARG A 305 14.30 13.44 5.00
CA ARG A 305 14.34 13.97 3.64
C ARG A 305 14.68 12.92 2.62
N ILE A 306 14.12 13.02 1.45
CA ILE A 306 14.45 12.17 0.30
C ILE A 306 15.64 12.81 -0.40
N VAL A 307 16.75 12.06 -0.43
CA VAL A 307 18.05 12.58 -0.88
C VAL A 307 18.64 11.85 -2.08
N GLY A 308 18.01 10.78 -2.55
CA GLY A 308 18.52 10.00 -3.67
C GLY A 308 17.61 8.84 -4.05
N ASN A 309 18.07 8.07 -5.03
CA ASN A 309 17.47 6.83 -5.46
C ASN A 309 18.37 5.64 -5.15
N TRP A 310 17.76 4.47 -5.08
CA TRP A 310 18.47 3.22 -5.01
C TRP A 310 17.84 2.19 -5.95
N LYS A 311 18.62 1.20 -6.33
CA LYS A 311 18.14 0.06 -7.11
C LYS A 311 18.85 -1.22 -6.71
N LYS A 312 18.16 -2.34 -6.85
CA LYS A 312 18.73 -3.66 -6.69
C LYS A 312 19.64 -3.95 -7.91
N ASP A 313 20.89 -4.33 -7.67
CA ASP A 313 21.73 -4.87 -8.73
C ASP A 313 21.37 -6.34 -8.98
N SER A 314 20.77 -6.60 -10.14
CA SER A 314 20.34 -7.95 -10.55
C SER A 314 21.44 -8.76 -11.25
N LYS A 315 22.61 -8.16 -11.51
CA LYS A 315 23.71 -8.81 -12.27
C LYS A 315 24.62 -9.66 -11.39
N LYS A 316 24.61 -9.44 -10.08
CA LYS A 316 25.46 -10.16 -9.12
C LYS A 316 24.73 -11.35 -8.51
N LYS A 317 25.45 -12.45 -8.21
CA LYS A 317 24.91 -13.61 -7.49
C LYS A 317 24.44 -13.25 -6.06
N ALA A 318 25.12 -12.30 -5.42
CA ALA A 318 24.70 -11.74 -4.13
C ALA A 318 23.81 -10.52 -4.36
N LEU A 319 22.78 -10.37 -3.51
CA LEU A 319 21.93 -9.19 -3.49
C LEU A 319 22.77 -7.97 -3.12
N THR A 320 22.92 -7.04 -4.04
CA THR A 320 23.61 -5.76 -3.82
C THR A 320 22.72 -4.60 -4.21
N VAL A 321 23.05 -3.43 -3.69
CA VAL A 321 22.29 -2.19 -3.89
C VAL A 321 23.20 -1.14 -4.51
N GLU A 322 22.74 -0.48 -5.55
CA GLU A 322 23.36 0.72 -6.11
C GLU A 322 22.59 1.94 -5.63
N THR A 323 23.27 3.00 -5.27
CA THR A 323 22.70 4.26 -4.78
C THR A 323 23.12 5.43 -5.67
N SER A 324 22.26 6.44 -5.81
CA SER A 324 22.52 7.68 -6.54
C SER A 324 21.91 8.84 -5.78
N LEU A 325 22.71 9.80 -5.35
CA LEU A 325 22.25 10.98 -4.64
C LEU A 325 21.73 12.05 -5.61
N PHE A 326 20.78 12.86 -5.17
CA PHE A 326 20.25 13.98 -5.95
C PHE A 326 21.22 15.16 -5.95
N ASP A 327 21.92 15.36 -4.84
CA ASP A 327 22.99 16.32 -4.64
C ASP A 327 24.30 15.53 -4.35
N GLU A 328 25.24 15.61 -5.28
CA GLU A 328 26.54 14.91 -5.19
C GLU A 328 27.43 15.46 -4.07
N SER A 329 27.14 16.67 -3.57
CA SER A 329 27.87 17.26 -2.45
C SER A 329 27.43 16.72 -1.08
N LEU A 330 26.30 16.01 -1.02
CA LEU A 330 25.80 15.43 0.21
C LEU A 330 26.61 14.20 0.59
N ASP A 331 27.26 14.24 1.73
CA ASP A 331 27.97 13.10 2.31
C ASP A 331 27.01 12.31 3.25
N LEU A 332 26.69 11.07 2.88
CA LEU A 332 25.89 10.18 3.74
C LEU A 332 26.82 9.40 4.66
N PRO A 333 26.49 9.28 5.97
CA PRO A 333 27.25 8.45 6.89
C PRO A 333 27.31 6.99 6.40
N GLU A 334 28.52 6.52 6.07
CA GLU A 334 28.73 5.18 5.51
C GLU A 334 28.17 4.07 6.40
N ASP A 335 28.28 4.23 7.72
CA ASP A 335 27.76 3.25 8.69
C ASP A 335 26.24 3.14 8.65
N LEU A 336 25.51 4.25 8.43
CA LEU A 336 24.06 4.26 8.29
C LEU A 336 23.62 3.66 6.95
N LEU A 337 24.29 4.03 5.87
CA LEU A 337 24.01 3.46 4.55
C LEU A 337 24.27 1.95 4.55
N LYS A 338 25.39 1.51 5.10
CA LYS A 338 25.71 0.07 5.23
C LYS A 338 24.63 -0.66 6.05
N LYS A 339 24.21 -0.12 7.19
CA LYS A 339 23.13 -0.71 8.01
C LYS A 339 21.83 -0.85 7.23
N ALA A 340 21.44 0.16 6.45
CA ALA A 340 20.23 0.11 5.65
C ALA A 340 20.30 -0.95 4.54
N VAL A 341 21.46 -1.05 3.86
CA VAL A 341 21.71 -2.08 2.85
C VAL A 341 21.72 -3.47 3.48
N ASP A 342 22.41 -3.66 4.59
CA ASP A 342 22.48 -4.93 5.30
C ASP A 342 21.08 -5.38 5.78
N TYR A 343 20.25 -4.44 6.24
CA TYR A 343 18.87 -4.73 6.65
C TYR A 343 18.02 -5.17 5.44
N TYR A 344 18.09 -4.46 4.31
CA TYR A 344 17.40 -4.86 3.09
C TYR A 344 17.85 -6.25 2.61
N CYS A 345 19.16 -6.51 2.60
CA CYS A 345 19.69 -7.81 2.23
C CYS A 345 19.25 -8.92 3.18
N SER A 346 19.28 -8.68 4.48
CA SER A 346 18.85 -9.65 5.49
C SER A 346 17.35 -9.95 5.43
N PHE A 347 16.52 -8.96 5.11
CA PHE A 347 15.09 -9.15 4.90
C PHE A 347 14.81 -10.16 3.77
N HIS A 348 15.58 -10.12 2.70
CA HIS A 348 15.45 -11.02 1.54
C HIS A 348 16.24 -12.32 1.67
N ALA A 349 17.14 -12.44 2.66
CA ALA A 349 17.92 -13.65 2.85
C ALA A 349 17.01 -14.82 3.23
N GLN A 350 16.99 -15.85 2.39
CA GLN A 350 16.39 -17.13 2.77
C GLN A 350 17.31 -17.74 3.84
N LYS A 351 16.82 -17.89 5.07
CA LYS A 351 17.52 -18.80 6.00
C LYS A 351 17.45 -20.17 5.33
N SER A 352 18.60 -20.69 4.90
CA SER A 352 18.76 -22.09 4.57
C SER A 352 18.31 -22.90 5.79
N GLY A 353 17.15 -23.53 5.68
CA GLY A 353 16.66 -24.42 6.72
C GLY A 353 17.64 -25.58 6.83
N PHE A 354 18.41 -25.62 7.91
CA PHE A 354 18.96 -26.90 8.37
C PHE A 354 17.74 -27.71 8.84
N HIS A 355 17.30 -28.62 7.98
CA HIS A 355 16.52 -29.77 8.44
C HIS A 355 17.47 -30.66 9.23
N THR A 356 17.43 -30.62 10.55
CA THR A 356 17.92 -31.68 11.42
C THR A 356 16.85 -32.73 11.56
#